data_e35f314c7972996b54b4788e6f94f6eb
#
_entry.id   e35f314c7972996b54b4788e6f94f6eb
#
_cell.length_a   1.000
_cell.length_b   1.000
_cell.length_c   1.000
_cell.angle_alpha   90.00
_cell.angle_beta   90.00
_cell.angle_gamma   90.00
#
_symmetry.space_group_name_H-M   'P 1'
#
loop_
_entity.id
_entity.type
_entity.pdbx_description
1 polymer ?
#
loop_
_entity_poly.entity_id
_entity_poly.type
_entity_poly.pdbx_seq_one_letter_code
_entity_poly.pdbx_strand_id
1 'polypeptide(L)'
;NQVLKKIEEKRERISFTSKHKELQWEMHDDLLVKTFQRIISGKRYKDFMQEDNLSYEEDQKFIGKLFLRYIAENEDFHEHIEEKELSWSDDFHISNSMVQKTIGYFKEHEESHTLIRMIKDREDEEFARKLLRETHHNWEENEEKLEKRLENWDLERISLMDKIILITGIT
;
A
#
# COMPACT_ATOMS: atom_id res chain seq x y z
N ASN A 1 -6.59 -4.11 22.51
CA ASN A 1 -7.37 -4.58 21.37
C ASN A 1 -6.73 -5.84 20.78
N GLN A 2 -7.53 -6.90 20.58
CA GLN A 2 -7.04 -8.21 20.12
C GLN A 2 -6.55 -8.17 18.66
N VAL A 3 -7.19 -7.37 17.80
CA VAL A 3 -6.80 -7.23 16.40
C VAL A 3 -5.41 -6.59 16.28
N LEU A 4 -5.14 -5.53 17.04
CA LEU A 4 -3.82 -4.90 17.04
C LEU A 4 -2.72 -5.84 17.50
N LYS A 5 -2.96 -6.68 18.52
CA LYS A 5 -1.99 -7.69 18.95
C LYS A 5 -1.68 -8.67 17.82
N LYS A 6 -2.70 -9.15 17.09
CA LYS A 6 -2.49 -10.04 15.94
C LYS A 6 -1.65 -9.40 14.83
N ILE A 7 -1.84 -8.11 14.56
CA ILE A 7 -1.02 -7.37 13.58
C ILE A 7 0.41 -7.23 14.08
N GLU A 8 0.59 -6.92 15.35
CA GLU A 8 1.90 -6.71 15.97
C GLU A 8 2.77 -7.97 15.98
N GLU A 9 2.15 -9.13 16.21
CA GLU A 9 2.83 -10.43 16.28
C GLU A 9 3.16 -11.05 14.91
N LYS A 10 2.77 -10.42 13.79
CA LYS A 10 3.02 -10.94 12.45
C LYS A 10 4.52 -10.97 12.11
N ARG A 11 5.01 -12.15 11.75
CA ARG A 11 6.42 -12.36 11.37
C ARG A 11 6.82 -11.56 10.15
N GLU A 12 5.92 -11.43 9.17
CA GLU A 12 6.14 -10.65 7.96
C GLU A 12 6.40 -9.18 8.30
N ARG A 13 5.60 -8.59 9.20
CA ARG A 13 5.81 -7.22 9.69
C ARG A 13 7.15 -7.06 10.38
N ILE A 14 7.47 -7.96 11.32
CA ILE A 14 8.72 -7.92 12.07
C ILE A 14 9.92 -8.06 11.12
N SER A 15 9.85 -8.99 10.17
CA SER A 15 10.91 -9.18 9.17
C SER A 15 11.07 -7.96 8.27
N PHE A 16 9.97 -7.34 7.84
CA PHE A 16 10.00 -6.15 7.00
C PHE A 16 10.60 -4.95 7.75
N THR A 17 10.08 -4.61 8.92
CA THR A 17 10.55 -3.46 9.71
C THR A 17 12.00 -3.60 10.16
N SER A 18 12.48 -4.83 10.41
CA SER A 18 13.89 -5.05 10.75
C SER A 18 14.86 -4.78 9.60
N LYS A 19 14.40 -4.93 8.34
CA LYS A 19 15.19 -4.65 7.14
C LYS A 19 15.12 -3.19 6.69
N HIS A 20 14.02 -2.52 7.00
CA HIS A 20 13.70 -1.15 6.57
C HIS A 20 13.61 -0.22 7.77
N LYS A 21 14.75 0.02 8.42
CA LYS A 21 14.83 0.89 9.62
C LYS A 21 14.41 2.32 9.33
N GLU A 22 14.61 2.78 8.11
CA GLU A 22 14.20 4.11 7.62
C GLU A 22 12.69 4.32 7.62
N LEU A 23 11.90 3.24 7.65
CA LEU A 23 10.45 3.27 7.72
C LEU A 23 9.90 3.17 9.16
N GLN A 24 10.77 3.26 10.17
CA GLN A 24 10.34 3.25 11.55
C GLN A 24 9.74 4.61 11.93
N TRP A 25 8.57 4.56 12.54
CA TRP A 25 7.81 5.76 12.93
C TRP A 25 8.46 6.59 14.03
N GLU A 26 9.48 6.06 14.71
CA GLU A 26 10.23 6.74 15.77
C GLU A 26 10.86 8.08 15.32
N MET A 27 11.02 8.27 14.00
CA MET A 27 11.52 9.51 13.42
C MET A 27 10.41 10.54 13.08
N HIS A 28 9.15 10.22 13.40
CA HIS A 28 7.96 11.00 12.99
C HIS A 28 7.03 11.28 14.17
N ASP A 29 7.61 11.52 15.35
CA ASP A 29 6.91 11.65 16.62
C ASP A 29 5.78 12.69 16.60
N ASP A 30 6.01 13.84 15.96
CA ASP A 30 5.03 14.93 15.94
C ASP A 30 3.72 14.53 15.24
N LEU A 31 3.80 13.85 14.10
CA LEU A 31 2.62 13.39 13.36
C LEU A 31 1.87 12.33 14.15
N LEU A 32 2.60 11.38 14.74
CA LEU A 32 2.03 10.32 15.57
C LEU A 32 1.37 10.87 16.83
N VAL A 33 2.04 11.78 17.54
CA VAL A 33 1.52 12.39 18.76
C VAL A 33 0.24 13.19 18.47
N LYS A 34 0.23 14.02 17.43
CA LYS A 34 -0.96 14.76 17.00
C LYS A 34 -2.12 13.82 16.66
N THR A 35 -1.85 12.78 15.87
CA THR A 35 -2.87 11.82 15.48
C THR A 35 -3.42 11.06 16.69
N PHE A 36 -2.55 10.60 17.57
CA PHE A 36 -2.95 9.93 18.80
C PHE A 36 -3.82 10.84 19.69
N GLN A 37 -3.43 12.10 19.88
CA GLN A 37 -4.22 13.06 20.65
C GLN A 37 -5.60 13.30 20.03
N ARG A 38 -5.69 13.38 18.68
CA ARG A 38 -6.97 13.49 17.98
C ARG A 38 -7.85 12.26 18.20
N ILE A 39 -7.28 11.07 18.19
CA ILE A 39 -8.00 9.81 18.44
C ILE A 39 -8.59 9.80 19.86
N ILE A 40 -7.74 9.96 20.88
CA ILE A 40 -8.17 9.84 22.29
C ILE A 40 -9.10 10.95 22.74
N SER A 41 -9.03 12.14 22.12
CA SER A 41 -9.95 13.25 22.40
C SER A 41 -11.33 13.05 21.74
N GLY A 42 -11.40 12.20 20.72
CA GLY A 42 -12.59 11.96 19.93
C GLY A 42 -13.71 11.28 20.73
N LYS A 43 -14.97 11.74 20.56
CA LYS A 43 -16.12 11.18 21.24
C LYS A 43 -16.26 9.67 20.99
N ARG A 44 -16.09 9.22 19.75
CA ARG A 44 -16.18 7.78 19.38
C ARG A 44 -15.20 6.89 20.15
N TYR A 45 -13.97 7.37 20.36
CA TYR A 45 -12.98 6.64 21.14
C TYR A 45 -13.41 6.54 22.60
N LYS A 46 -13.86 7.66 23.18
CA LYS A 46 -14.32 7.71 24.57
C LYS A 46 -15.55 6.83 24.79
N ASP A 47 -16.52 6.88 23.89
CA ASP A 47 -17.72 6.04 23.96
C ASP A 47 -17.33 4.55 23.88
N PHE A 48 -16.48 4.18 22.91
CA PHE A 48 -16.00 2.80 22.76
C PHE A 48 -15.22 2.28 23.97
N MET A 49 -14.41 3.13 24.60
CA MET A 49 -13.65 2.75 25.80
C MET A 49 -14.52 2.60 27.07
N GLN A 50 -15.78 3.01 27.02
CA GLN A 50 -16.75 2.85 28.12
C GLN A 50 -17.64 1.62 27.92
N GLU A 51 -17.60 0.98 26.74
CA GLU A 51 -18.38 -0.22 26.47
C GLU A 51 -17.71 -1.46 27.09
N ASP A 52 -18.46 -2.19 27.90
CA ASP A 52 -18.05 -3.45 28.47
C ASP A 52 -18.45 -4.63 27.56
N ASN A 53 -17.62 -5.68 27.53
CA ASN A 53 -17.88 -6.92 26.79
C ASN A 53 -17.98 -6.79 25.26
N LEU A 54 -17.10 -5.98 24.67
CA LEU A 54 -16.99 -5.87 23.22
C LEU A 54 -16.61 -7.21 22.57
N SER A 55 -17.31 -7.57 21.52
CA SER A 55 -16.99 -8.70 20.68
C SER A 55 -15.75 -8.41 19.81
N TYR A 56 -15.11 -9.47 19.32
CA TYR A 56 -14.01 -9.33 18.39
C TYR A 56 -14.38 -8.55 17.13
N GLU A 57 -15.60 -8.77 16.61
CA GLU A 57 -16.09 -8.05 15.42
C GLU A 57 -16.28 -6.53 15.69
N GLU A 58 -16.70 -6.15 16.88
CA GLU A 58 -16.83 -4.73 17.26
C GLU A 58 -15.45 -4.09 17.37
N ASP A 59 -14.51 -4.77 18.02
CA ASP A 59 -13.10 -4.38 18.07
C ASP A 59 -12.51 -4.18 16.66
N GLN A 60 -12.76 -5.12 15.75
CA GLN A 60 -12.27 -5.09 14.37
C GLN A 60 -12.88 -3.91 13.59
N LYS A 61 -14.19 -3.74 13.67
CA LYS A 61 -14.90 -2.61 13.03
C LYS A 61 -14.41 -1.27 13.56
N PHE A 62 -14.14 -1.20 14.86
CA PHE A 62 -13.65 0.01 15.50
C PHE A 62 -12.24 0.37 14.98
N ILE A 63 -11.32 -0.58 14.96
CA ILE A 63 -9.96 -0.37 14.43
C ILE A 63 -9.98 0.02 12.95
N GLY A 64 -10.81 -0.65 12.13
CA GLY A 64 -10.98 -0.28 10.73
C GLY A 64 -11.46 1.17 10.54
N LYS A 65 -12.40 1.63 11.37
CA LYS A 65 -12.89 3.02 11.35
C LYS A 65 -11.86 4.03 11.84
N LEU A 66 -11.05 3.67 12.85
CA LEU A 66 -9.95 4.53 13.31
C LEU A 66 -8.90 4.67 12.21
N PHE A 67 -8.48 3.56 11.61
CA PHE A 67 -7.52 3.57 10.52
C PHE A 67 -8.00 4.45 9.35
N LEU A 68 -9.25 4.23 8.90
CA LEU A 68 -9.82 5.00 7.79
C LEU A 68 -9.78 6.50 8.10
N ARG A 69 -10.33 6.91 9.24
CA ARG A 69 -10.52 8.32 9.56
C ARG A 69 -9.23 9.07 9.91
N TYR A 70 -8.31 8.43 10.60
CA TYR A 70 -7.15 9.11 11.17
C TYR A 70 -5.85 8.85 10.43
N ILE A 71 -5.84 7.87 9.52
CA ILE A 71 -4.67 7.54 8.71
C ILE A 71 -4.99 7.65 7.22
N ALA A 72 -5.94 6.85 6.72
CA ALA A 72 -6.21 6.76 5.28
C ALA A 72 -6.82 8.04 4.67
N GLU A 73 -7.69 8.75 5.43
CA GLU A 73 -8.34 10.00 5.04
C GLU A 73 -7.62 11.25 5.63
N ASN A 74 -6.44 11.07 6.21
CA ASN A 74 -5.72 12.15 6.85
C ASN A 74 -4.69 12.76 5.89
N GLU A 75 -4.94 13.97 5.44
CA GLU A 75 -4.08 14.72 4.53
C GLU A 75 -2.65 14.89 5.07
N ASP A 76 -2.48 15.10 6.38
CA ASP A 76 -1.16 15.23 7.01
C ASP A 76 -0.31 13.96 6.82
N PHE A 77 -0.93 12.76 6.80
CA PHE A 77 -0.23 11.50 6.50
C PHE A 77 0.09 11.37 5.02
N HIS A 78 -0.84 11.77 4.15
CA HIS A 78 -0.64 11.72 2.71
C HIS A 78 0.53 12.61 2.31
N GLU A 79 0.49 13.88 2.69
CA GLU A 79 1.55 14.85 2.42
C GLU A 79 2.89 14.38 2.97
N HIS A 80 2.92 13.88 4.21
CA HIS A 80 4.15 13.41 4.83
C HIS A 80 4.80 12.23 4.09
N ILE A 81 3.99 11.28 3.60
CA ILE A 81 4.48 10.12 2.85
C ILE A 81 4.93 10.55 1.44
N GLU A 82 4.16 11.41 0.77
CA GLU A 82 4.49 11.94 -0.55
C GLU A 82 5.79 12.76 -0.55
N GLU A 83 6.03 13.57 0.48
CA GLU A 83 7.30 14.29 0.67
C GLU A 83 8.51 13.37 0.79
N LYS A 84 8.33 12.16 1.32
CA LYS A 84 9.41 11.18 1.47
C LYS A 84 9.65 10.39 0.20
N GLU A 85 8.59 10.03 -0.49
CA GLU A 85 8.61 9.15 -1.65
C GLU A 85 7.47 9.52 -2.60
N LEU A 86 7.78 10.23 -3.66
CA LEU A 86 6.80 10.75 -4.63
C LEU A 86 5.96 9.65 -5.29
N SER A 87 6.52 8.44 -5.44
CA SER A 87 5.82 7.27 -5.99
C SER A 87 4.58 6.85 -5.18
N TRP A 88 4.49 7.26 -3.91
CA TRP A 88 3.32 6.99 -3.06
C TRP A 88 2.11 7.87 -3.36
N SER A 89 2.26 8.92 -4.13
CA SER A 89 1.16 9.81 -4.52
C SER A 89 -0.03 9.01 -5.10
N ASP A 90 0.26 8.07 -5.99
CA ASP A 90 -0.76 7.23 -6.62
C ASP A 90 -1.08 5.95 -5.83
N ASP A 91 -0.09 5.38 -5.14
CA ASP A 91 -0.20 4.08 -4.48
C ASP A 91 -0.80 4.14 -3.07
N PHE A 92 -0.85 5.31 -2.45
CA PHE A 92 -1.34 5.50 -1.08
C PHE A 92 -2.77 4.98 -0.88
N HIS A 93 -3.67 5.28 -1.80
CA HIS A 93 -5.06 4.83 -1.73
C HIS A 93 -5.20 3.31 -1.88
N ILE A 94 -4.41 2.72 -2.76
CA ILE A 94 -4.39 1.26 -2.96
C ILE A 94 -3.89 0.58 -1.70
N SER A 95 -2.78 1.06 -1.14
CA SER A 95 -2.18 0.53 0.10
C SER A 95 -3.14 0.63 1.28
N ASN A 96 -3.82 1.77 1.47
CA ASN A 96 -4.83 1.95 2.51
C ASN A 96 -6.02 0.99 2.33
N SER A 97 -6.47 0.76 1.11
CA SER A 97 -7.52 -0.23 0.81
C SER A 97 -7.08 -1.65 1.18
N MET A 98 -5.81 -1.99 0.93
CA MET A 98 -5.23 -3.28 1.29
C MET A 98 -5.15 -3.46 2.81
N VAL A 99 -4.74 -2.41 3.55
CA VAL A 99 -4.73 -2.44 5.02
C VAL A 99 -6.14 -2.62 5.58
N GLN A 100 -7.12 -1.89 5.06
CA GLN A 100 -8.52 -2.05 5.48
C GLN A 100 -9.05 -3.47 5.25
N LYS A 101 -8.80 -4.02 4.07
CA LYS A 101 -9.16 -5.41 3.77
C LYS A 101 -8.45 -6.37 4.72
N THR A 102 -7.16 -6.16 4.98
CA THR A 102 -6.38 -6.99 5.90
C THR A 102 -6.98 -6.98 7.30
N ILE A 103 -7.32 -5.80 7.84
CA ILE A 103 -8.01 -5.68 9.13
C ILE A 103 -9.32 -6.48 9.12
N GLY A 104 -10.11 -6.38 8.04
CA GLY A 104 -11.39 -7.10 7.90
C GLY A 104 -11.28 -8.61 7.77
N TYR A 105 -10.12 -9.13 7.35
CA TYR A 105 -9.89 -10.57 7.21
C TYR A 105 -9.42 -11.28 8.48
N PHE A 106 -8.95 -10.56 9.48
CA PHE A 106 -8.57 -11.17 10.75
C PHE A 106 -9.79 -11.78 11.45
N LYS A 107 -9.71 -13.07 11.79
CA LYS A 107 -10.74 -13.78 12.55
C LYS A 107 -10.22 -14.15 13.93
N GLU A 108 -11.13 -14.18 14.89
CA GLU A 108 -10.79 -14.38 16.31
C GLU A 108 -10.02 -15.67 16.56
N HIS A 109 -10.46 -16.76 15.95
CA HIS A 109 -9.94 -18.11 16.22
C HIS A 109 -8.90 -18.63 15.21
N GLU A 110 -8.50 -17.82 14.23
CA GLU A 110 -7.48 -18.21 13.27
C GLU A 110 -6.11 -17.67 13.70
N GLU A 111 -5.13 -18.58 13.87
CA GLU A 111 -3.76 -18.22 14.24
C GLU A 111 -2.92 -17.71 13.06
N SER A 112 -3.22 -18.16 11.85
CA SER A 112 -2.48 -17.77 10.65
C SER A 112 -3.31 -16.94 9.71
N HIS A 113 -3.17 -15.63 9.79
CA HIS A 113 -3.68 -14.73 8.76
C HIS A 113 -2.53 -14.30 7.86
N THR A 114 -2.65 -14.56 6.58
CA THR A 114 -1.72 -14.03 5.58
C THR A 114 -2.12 -12.59 5.27
N LEU A 115 -1.16 -11.69 5.17
CA LEU A 115 -1.41 -10.37 4.61
C LEU A 115 -1.98 -10.53 3.19
N ILE A 116 -2.97 -9.69 2.86
CA ILE A 116 -3.52 -9.70 1.52
C ILE A 116 -2.40 -9.37 0.53
N ARG A 117 -2.21 -10.26 -0.43
CA ARG A 117 -1.23 -10.03 -1.49
C ARG A 117 -1.79 -9.02 -2.48
N MET A 118 -0.93 -8.11 -2.95
CA MET A 118 -1.29 -7.14 -3.97
C MET A 118 -1.64 -7.84 -5.29
N ILE A 119 -0.89 -8.88 -5.65
CA ILE A 119 -1.15 -9.72 -6.82
C ILE A 119 -1.88 -10.96 -6.34
N LYS A 120 -3.12 -11.13 -6.82
CA LYS A 120 -4.03 -12.17 -6.38
C LYS A 120 -3.65 -13.55 -6.92
N ASP A 121 -3.32 -13.63 -8.20
CA ASP A 121 -3.01 -14.85 -8.89
C ASP A 121 -1.53 -14.98 -9.22
N ARG A 122 -0.99 -16.18 -9.03
CA ARG A 122 0.40 -16.48 -9.33
C ARG A 122 0.72 -16.35 -10.83
N GLU A 123 -0.25 -16.67 -11.66
CA GLU A 123 -0.14 -16.55 -13.12
C GLU A 123 0.07 -15.09 -13.53
N ASP A 124 -0.67 -14.16 -12.92
CA ASP A 124 -0.51 -12.72 -13.15
C ASP A 124 0.88 -12.22 -12.71
N GLU A 125 1.39 -12.71 -11.58
CA GLU A 125 2.73 -12.38 -11.11
C GLU A 125 3.81 -12.91 -12.09
N GLU A 126 3.68 -14.13 -12.53
CA GLU A 126 4.59 -14.76 -13.49
C GLU A 126 4.55 -14.04 -14.85
N PHE A 127 3.34 -13.69 -15.32
CA PHE A 127 3.15 -12.90 -16.54
C PHE A 127 3.84 -11.53 -16.44
N ALA A 128 3.58 -10.78 -15.38
CA ALA A 128 4.17 -9.46 -15.18
C ALA A 128 5.72 -9.53 -15.14
N ARG A 129 6.26 -10.52 -14.43
CA ARG A 129 7.71 -10.75 -14.35
C ARG A 129 8.31 -11.15 -15.70
N LYS A 130 7.60 -11.95 -16.48
CA LYS A 130 8.02 -12.35 -17.83
C LYS A 130 7.97 -11.14 -18.75
N LEU A 131 6.87 -10.41 -18.78
CA LEU A 131 6.70 -9.21 -19.59
C LEU A 131 7.83 -8.21 -19.34
N LEU A 132 8.12 -7.90 -18.07
CA LEU A 132 9.21 -6.98 -17.72
C LEU A 132 10.57 -7.45 -18.24
N ARG A 133 10.89 -8.75 -18.11
CA ARG A 133 12.15 -9.30 -18.59
C ARG A 133 12.26 -9.25 -20.12
N GLU A 134 11.19 -9.66 -20.81
CA GLU A 134 11.15 -9.68 -22.26
C GLU A 134 11.21 -8.25 -22.82
N THR A 135 10.50 -7.30 -22.22
CA THR A 135 10.58 -5.89 -22.62
C THR A 135 11.99 -5.35 -22.46
N HIS A 136 12.65 -5.62 -21.32
CA HIS A 136 14.02 -5.19 -21.10
C HIS A 136 15.01 -5.87 -22.07
N HIS A 137 14.84 -7.16 -22.31
CA HIS A 137 15.74 -7.92 -23.18
C HIS A 137 15.63 -7.51 -24.64
N ASN A 138 14.41 -7.24 -25.11
CA ASN A 138 14.13 -6.91 -26.51
C ASN A 138 13.96 -5.40 -26.75
N TRP A 139 14.43 -4.56 -25.81
CA TRP A 139 14.18 -3.12 -25.84
C TRP A 139 14.61 -2.49 -27.17
N GLU A 140 15.87 -2.71 -27.59
CA GLU A 140 16.44 -2.11 -28.81
C GLU A 140 15.69 -2.59 -30.06
N GLU A 141 15.39 -3.88 -30.16
CA GLU A 141 14.66 -4.45 -31.29
C GLU A 141 13.22 -3.89 -31.36
N ASN A 142 12.56 -3.77 -30.23
CA ASN A 142 11.18 -3.24 -30.17
C ASN A 142 11.15 -1.72 -30.42
N GLU A 143 12.17 -0.99 -30.00
CA GLU A 143 12.35 0.42 -30.31
C GLU A 143 12.51 0.65 -31.83
N GLU A 144 13.31 -0.15 -32.51
CA GLU A 144 13.41 -0.12 -33.96
C GLU A 144 12.08 -0.45 -34.66
N LYS A 145 11.32 -1.42 -34.13
CA LYS A 145 9.99 -1.75 -34.66
C LYS A 145 9.02 -0.61 -34.49
N LEU A 146 9.08 0.07 -33.35
CA LEU A 146 8.28 1.25 -33.07
C LEU A 146 8.61 2.37 -34.05
N GLU A 147 9.88 2.72 -34.20
CA GLU A 147 10.35 3.78 -35.11
C GLU A 147 9.87 3.56 -36.53
N LYS A 148 9.98 2.34 -37.07
CA LYS A 148 9.50 1.98 -38.39
C LYS A 148 8.01 2.14 -38.64
N ARG A 149 7.20 2.21 -37.53
CA ARG A 149 5.73 2.37 -37.58
C ARG A 149 5.26 3.80 -37.32
N LEU A 150 6.16 4.66 -36.86
CA LEU A 150 5.87 6.07 -36.62
C LEU A 150 5.99 6.84 -37.96
N GLU A 151 4.87 6.89 -38.71
CA GLU A 151 4.87 7.54 -40.05
C GLU A 151 5.01 9.06 -39.97
N ASN A 152 4.54 9.72 -38.89
CA ASN A 152 4.47 11.17 -38.75
C ASN A 152 5.01 11.68 -37.41
N TRP A 153 5.65 10.84 -36.63
CA TRP A 153 6.16 11.17 -35.31
C TRP A 153 7.64 10.82 -35.22
N ASP A 154 8.39 11.75 -34.69
CA ASP A 154 9.79 11.54 -34.35
C ASP A 154 9.88 10.85 -32.99
N LEU A 155 10.61 9.76 -32.89
CA LEU A 155 10.78 8.97 -31.66
C LEU A 155 11.34 9.83 -30.51
N GLU A 156 12.16 10.83 -30.82
CA GLU A 156 12.74 11.76 -29.84
C GLU A 156 11.69 12.68 -29.20
N ARG A 157 10.53 12.85 -29.84
CA ARG A 157 9.43 13.70 -29.35
C ARG A 157 8.41 12.95 -28.51
N ILE A 158 8.51 11.63 -28.44
CA ILE A 158 7.65 10.78 -27.58
C ILE A 158 8.18 10.84 -26.15
N SER A 159 7.28 11.06 -25.19
CA SER A 159 7.67 11.05 -23.78
C SER A 159 8.23 9.69 -23.39
N LEU A 160 9.16 9.66 -22.42
CA LEU A 160 9.75 8.41 -21.95
C LEU A 160 8.68 7.40 -21.48
N MET A 161 7.63 7.87 -20.81
CA MET A 161 6.54 6.99 -20.33
C MET A 161 5.76 6.40 -21.49
N ASP A 162 5.39 7.20 -22.50
CA ASP A 162 4.68 6.72 -23.68
C ASP A 162 5.53 5.69 -24.43
N LYS A 163 6.83 5.95 -24.56
CA LYS A 163 7.80 5.03 -25.17
C LYS A 163 7.86 3.69 -24.43
N ILE A 164 7.94 3.71 -23.10
CA ILE A 164 7.93 2.50 -22.27
C ILE A 164 6.63 1.71 -22.50
N ILE A 165 5.48 2.39 -22.49
CA ILE A 165 4.16 1.75 -22.70
C ILE A 165 4.10 1.12 -24.09
N LEU A 166 4.50 1.84 -25.12
CA LEU A 166 4.48 1.34 -26.49
C LEU A 166 5.41 0.15 -26.70
N ILE A 167 6.66 0.23 -26.20
CA ILE A 167 7.63 -0.87 -26.29
C ILE A 167 7.15 -2.09 -25.52
N THR A 168 6.56 -1.90 -24.32
CA THR A 168 5.97 -3.00 -23.54
C THR A 168 4.80 -3.64 -24.29
N GLY A 169 3.98 -2.85 -24.98
CA GLY A 169 2.84 -3.35 -25.77
C GLY A 169 3.24 -4.11 -27.04
N ILE A 170 4.46 -3.93 -27.53
CA ILE A 170 5.01 -4.67 -28.69
C ILE A 170 5.62 -6.01 -28.27
N THR A 171 6.01 -6.13 -26.97
CA THR A 171 6.63 -7.33 -26.41
C THR A 171 5.67 -8.50 -26.31
#